data_540aee413523279fa8ee84729cd970a5
#
_entry.id   540aee413523279fa8ee84729cd970a5
#
_cell.length_a   1.000
_cell.length_b   1.000
_cell.length_c   1.000
_cell.angle_alpha   90.00
_cell.angle_beta   90.00
_cell.angle_gamma   90.00
#
_symmetry.space_group_name_H-M   'P 1'
#
loop_
_entity.id
_entity.type
_entity.pdbx_description
1 polymer ?
#
loop_
_entity_poly.entity_id
_entity_poly.type
_entity_poly.pdbx_seq_one_letter_code
_entity_poly.pdbx_strand_id
1 'polypeptide(L)'
;SPQGLREAADRLRRSGVFKSVSLGVDDCITAQDQLGITATLVENKRRHFSFGAEVASTEGVGITGEWMHRNLFGGGENLKIDGAISNIGVAQGGVDYLLGAMLERPATFDADTTLTFGIAGGIIDDVDYDMNFILISTGLRRVFSSTLSGSASVSCLYAQTTDPGGETTFQALALPLTLIWDTRDSTTNATKNGYV
;
A
#
# COMPACT_ATOMS: atom_id res chain seq x y z
N SER A 1 -4.31 19.97 -23.83
CA SER A 1 -5.70 19.53 -24.06
C SER A 1 -6.41 19.33 -22.72
N PRO A 2 -7.73 19.47 -22.63
CA PRO A 2 -8.49 19.24 -21.40
C PRO A 2 -8.29 17.84 -20.81
N GLN A 3 -8.03 16.85 -21.66
CA GLN A 3 -7.73 15.48 -21.23
C GLN A 3 -6.37 15.40 -20.52
N GLY A 4 -5.33 16.05 -21.03
CA GLY A 4 -4.02 16.06 -20.36
C GLY A 4 -4.02 16.74 -18.99
N LEU A 5 -4.90 17.73 -18.77
CA LEU A 5 -5.09 18.35 -17.45
C LEU A 5 -5.74 17.39 -16.46
N ARG A 6 -6.74 16.62 -16.90
CA ARG A 6 -7.37 15.60 -16.06
C ARG A 6 -6.39 14.51 -15.67
N GLU A 7 -5.62 14.01 -16.63
CA GLU A 7 -4.57 13.01 -16.38
C GLU A 7 -3.51 13.53 -15.40
N ALA A 8 -3.06 14.79 -15.54
CA ALA A 8 -2.13 15.42 -14.61
C ALA A 8 -2.72 15.55 -13.20
N ALA A 9 -3.99 15.96 -13.07
CA ALA A 9 -4.68 16.03 -11.79
C ALA A 9 -4.79 14.64 -11.13
N ASP A 10 -5.11 13.61 -11.91
CA ASP A 10 -5.23 12.25 -11.42
C ASP A 10 -3.88 11.66 -10.97
N ARG A 11 -2.80 11.97 -11.69
CA ARG A 11 -1.42 11.61 -11.27
C ARG A 11 -1.06 12.24 -9.92
N LEU A 12 -1.34 13.54 -9.75
CA LEU A 12 -1.11 14.24 -8.48
C LEU A 12 -1.95 13.65 -7.33
N ARG A 13 -3.22 13.30 -7.58
CA ARG A 13 -4.08 12.65 -6.59
C ARG A 13 -3.57 11.27 -6.20
N ARG A 14 -3.13 10.47 -7.18
CA ARG A 14 -2.58 9.12 -6.95
C ARG A 14 -1.29 9.12 -6.12
N SER A 15 -0.53 10.21 -6.09
CA SER A 15 0.67 10.30 -5.25
C SER A 15 0.35 10.22 -3.75
N GLY A 16 -0.90 10.48 -3.33
CA GLY A 16 -1.31 10.50 -1.92
C GLY A 16 -0.78 11.67 -1.10
N VAL A 17 0.06 12.51 -1.68
CA VAL A 17 0.63 13.71 -1.03
C VAL A 17 -0.41 14.80 -0.82
N PHE A 18 -1.36 14.92 -1.77
CA PHE A 18 -2.34 16.00 -1.78
C PHE A 18 -3.72 15.50 -1.36
N LYS A 19 -4.35 16.25 -0.46
CA LYS A 19 -5.75 16.07 -0.07
C LYS A 19 -6.71 16.57 -1.15
N SER A 20 -6.34 17.65 -1.83
CA SER A 20 -7.11 18.25 -2.91
C SER A 20 -6.19 18.75 -4.01
N VAL A 21 -6.59 18.50 -5.24
CA VAL A 21 -5.91 18.95 -6.46
C VAL A 21 -6.97 19.59 -7.36
N SER A 22 -6.82 20.87 -7.65
CA SER A 22 -7.64 21.62 -8.62
C SER A 22 -6.71 22.26 -9.64
N LEU A 23 -6.96 21.99 -10.92
CA LEU A 23 -6.24 22.59 -12.04
C LEU A 23 -7.23 23.50 -12.78
N GLY A 24 -6.96 24.79 -12.79
CA GLY A 24 -7.70 25.80 -13.54
C GLY A 24 -6.92 26.22 -14.78
N VAL A 25 -7.64 26.61 -15.82
CA VAL A 25 -7.08 27.20 -17.03
C VAL A 25 -7.40 28.67 -16.98
N ASP A 26 -6.44 29.53 -17.21
CA ASP A 26 -6.65 30.98 -17.24
C ASP A 26 -7.48 31.38 -18.47
N ASP A 27 -8.35 32.36 -18.32
CA ASP A 27 -9.24 32.82 -19.38
C ASP A 27 -8.51 33.64 -20.47
N CYS A 28 -7.25 34.02 -20.24
CA CYS A 28 -6.46 34.84 -21.12
C CYS A 28 -5.31 34.07 -21.75
N ILE A 29 -5.20 34.09 -23.08
CA ILE A 29 -4.05 33.62 -23.82
C ILE A 29 -2.93 34.66 -23.70
N THR A 30 -1.72 34.25 -23.33
CA THR A 30 -0.55 35.13 -23.29
C THR A 30 -0.13 35.58 -24.69
N ALA A 31 0.66 36.66 -24.79
CA ALA A 31 1.19 37.20 -26.05
C ALA A 31 2.05 36.17 -26.87
N GLN A 32 2.35 35.00 -26.29
CA GLN A 32 3.12 33.91 -26.90
C GLN A 32 2.24 32.69 -27.25
N ASP A 33 0.92 32.86 -27.40
CA ASP A 33 -0.06 31.79 -27.69
C ASP A 33 -0.07 30.66 -26.63
N GLN A 34 0.25 30.97 -25.37
CA GLN A 34 0.25 30.02 -24.27
C GLN A 34 -0.94 30.28 -23.34
N LEU A 35 -1.57 29.21 -22.89
CA LEU A 35 -2.61 29.24 -21.88
C LEU A 35 -1.98 29.00 -20.51
N GLY A 36 -2.19 29.92 -19.57
CA GLY A 36 -1.79 29.73 -18.18
C GLY A 36 -2.56 28.60 -17.52
N ILE A 37 -1.89 27.80 -16.70
CA ILE A 37 -2.50 26.77 -15.88
C ILE A 37 -2.19 27.08 -14.43
N THR A 38 -3.23 27.30 -13.64
CA THR A 38 -3.12 27.51 -12.19
C THR A 38 -3.43 26.19 -11.47
N ALA A 39 -2.47 25.71 -10.66
CA ALA A 39 -2.63 24.55 -9.82
C ALA A 39 -2.86 24.96 -8.37
N THR A 40 -4.03 24.64 -7.83
CA THR A 40 -4.34 24.81 -6.40
C THR A 40 -4.23 23.45 -5.71
N LEU A 41 -3.23 23.31 -4.84
CA LEU A 41 -2.87 22.08 -4.17
C LEU A 41 -3.05 22.24 -2.65
N VAL A 42 -3.70 21.28 -2.01
CA VAL A 42 -3.80 21.19 -0.55
C VAL A 42 -3.10 19.90 -0.12
N GLU A 43 -2.03 20.03 0.64
CA GLU A 43 -1.27 18.87 1.12
C GLU A 43 -2.05 18.05 2.16
N ASN A 44 -1.84 16.74 2.16
CA ASN A 44 -2.27 15.86 3.23
C ASN A 44 -1.40 16.07 4.48
N LYS A 45 -1.91 15.66 5.64
CA LYS A 45 -1.07 15.55 6.84
C LYS A 45 0.06 14.56 6.57
N ARG A 46 1.30 14.99 6.82
CA ARG A 46 2.49 14.17 6.55
C ARG A 46 2.54 12.90 7.38
N ARG A 47 2.03 12.94 8.62
CA ARG A 47 2.03 11.81 9.54
C ARG A 47 0.59 11.39 9.84
N HIS A 48 0.41 10.08 9.90
CA HIS A 48 -0.83 9.46 10.32
C HIS A 48 -0.50 8.36 11.34
N PHE A 49 -1.30 8.28 12.40
CA PHE A 49 -1.24 7.23 13.41
C PHE A 49 -2.61 6.59 13.50
N SER A 50 -2.64 5.28 13.58
CA SER A 50 -3.84 4.49 13.82
C SER A 50 -3.52 3.46 14.91
N PHE A 51 -4.47 3.25 15.82
CA PHE A 51 -4.39 2.24 16.86
C PHE A 51 -5.70 1.47 16.89
N GLY A 52 -5.62 0.17 17.06
CA GLY A 52 -6.75 -0.74 17.22
C GLY A 52 -6.54 -1.63 18.43
N ALA A 53 -7.64 -2.01 19.07
CA ALA A 53 -7.68 -3.05 20.07
C ALA A 53 -8.91 -3.90 19.87
N GLU A 54 -8.78 -5.20 20.04
CA GLU A 54 -9.86 -6.16 19.94
C GLU A 54 -9.81 -7.12 21.13
N VAL A 55 -10.96 -7.65 21.48
CA VAL A 55 -11.11 -8.66 22.54
C VAL A 55 -12.04 -9.75 22.04
N ALA A 56 -11.55 -10.96 21.98
CA ALA A 56 -12.31 -12.13 21.61
C ALA A 56 -12.18 -13.23 22.67
N SER A 57 -13.24 -13.99 22.88
CA SER A 57 -13.26 -15.03 23.91
C SER A 57 -12.32 -16.21 23.62
N THR A 58 -11.99 -16.44 22.37
CA THR A 58 -11.11 -17.51 21.89
C THR A 58 -9.71 -17.04 21.56
N GLU A 59 -9.56 -15.79 21.13
CA GLU A 59 -8.29 -15.22 20.63
C GLU A 59 -7.68 -14.22 21.60
N GLY A 60 -8.30 -14.04 22.79
CA GLY A 60 -7.78 -13.14 23.80
C GLY A 60 -7.87 -11.67 23.42
N VAL A 61 -6.82 -10.92 23.75
CA VAL A 61 -6.69 -9.50 23.43
C VAL A 61 -5.70 -9.30 22.29
N GLY A 62 -6.10 -8.49 21.30
CA GLY A 62 -5.26 -8.01 20.20
C GLY A 62 -5.05 -6.51 20.28
N ILE A 63 -3.86 -6.05 19.93
CA ILE A 63 -3.49 -4.64 19.80
C ILE A 63 -2.79 -4.44 18.47
N THR A 64 -3.19 -3.43 17.73
CA THR A 64 -2.56 -3.05 16.45
C THR A 64 -2.14 -1.60 16.48
N GLY A 65 -1.07 -1.29 15.77
CA GLY A 65 -0.61 0.07 15.58
C GLY A 65 -0.11 0.29 14.16
N GLU A 66 -0.37 1.46 13.62
CA GLU A 66 0.13 1.87 12.31
C GLU A 66 0.67 3.30 12.39
N TRP A 67 1.81 3.50 11.80
CA TRP A 67 2.37 4.81 11.53
C TRP A 67 2.66 4.96 10.06
N MET A 68 2.24 6.09 9.49
CA MET A 68 2.50 6.45 8.10
C MET A 68 3.15 7.82 8.02
N HIS A 69 4.17 7.93 7.18
CA HIS A 69 4.78 9.19 6.80
C HIS A 69 4.67 9.39 5.30
N ARG A 70 3.92 10.42 4.89
CA ARG A 70 3.77 10.81 3.48
C ARG A 70 4.85 11.78 3.09
N ASN A 71 5.32 11.66 1.85
CA ASN A 71 6.35 12.52 1.27
C ASN A 71 7.64 12.54 2.09
N LEU A 72 8.16 11.34 2.40
CA LEU A 72 9.27 11.14 3.33
C LEU A 72 10.55 11.86 2.89
N PHE A 73 10.90 11.77 1.61
CA PHE A 73 12.10 12.35 1.01
C PHE A 73 11.81 13.55 0.09
N GLY A 74 10.54 13.95 -0.06
CA GLY A 74 10.13 15.06 -0.92
C GLY A 74 9.69 14.65 -2.33
N GLY A 75 9.81 13.39 -2.71
CA GLY A 75 9.40 12.85 -4.02
C GLY A 75 8.04 12.16 -4.02
N GLY A 76 7.27 12.30 -2.93
CA GLY A 76 5.95 11.67 -2.78
C GLY A 76 5.99 10.27 -2.17
N GLU A 77 7.12 9.86 -1.62
CA GLU A 77 7.28 8.55 -1.00
C GLU A 77 6.40 8.42 0.25
N ASN A 78 5.75 7.26 0.39
CA ASN A 78 4.96 6.91 1.57
C ASN A 78 5.64 5.76 2.30
N LEU A 79 6.05 6.01 3.54
CA LEU A 79 6.51 4.98 4.46
C LEU A 79 5.39 4.63 5.41
N LYS A 80 5.02 3.36 5.45
CA LYS A 80 4.08 2.78 6.40
C LYS A 80 4.84 1.79 7.28
N ILE A 81 4.64 1.87 8.60
CA ILE A 81 5.10 0.89 9.57
C ILE A 81 3.88 0.44 10.34
N ASP A 82 3.65 -0.85 10.40
CA ASP A 82 2.55 -1.46 11.15
C ASP A 82 3.04 -2.58 12.05
N GLY A 83 2.35 -2.76 13.16
CA GLY A 83 2.64 -3.82 14.11
C GLY A 83 1.37 -4.34 14.75
N ALA A 84 1.41 -5.61 15.13
CA ALA A 84 0.34 -6.27 15.86
C ALA A 84 0.91 -7.14 16.97
N ILE A 85 0.20 -7.16 18.09
CA ILE A 85 0.37 -8.12 19.17
C ILE A 85 -0.99 -8.77 19.35
N SER A 86 -1.07 -10.08 19.26
CA SER A 86 -2.32 -10.84 19.37
C SER A 86 -2.20 -12.01 20.32
N ASN A 87 -3.31 -12.66 20.61
CA ASN A 87 -3.41 -13.82 21.48
C ASN A 87 -2.99 -13.53 22.95
N ILE A 88 -3.11 -12.29 23.43
CA ILE A 88 -2.77 -11.94 24.80
C ILE A 88 -3.83 -12.52 25.75
N GLY A 89 -3.39 -13.39 26.66
CA GLY A 89 -4.26 -13.98 27.69
C GLY A 89 -5.10 -15.16 27.20
N VAL A 90 -4.73 -15.80 26.09
CA VAL A 90 -5.33 -17.08 25.65
C VAL A 90 -4.98 -18.19 26.62
N ALA A 91 -5.83 -19.21 26.70
CA ALA A 91 -5.63 -20.35 27.59
C ALA A 91 -4.61 -21.37 27.06
N GLN A 92 -4.38 -21.37 25.76
CA GLN A 92 -3.45 -22.28 25.06
C GLN A 92 -2.74 -21.49 23.95
N GLY A 93 -1.45 -21.83 23.67
CA GLY A 93 -0.61 -21.05 22.82
C GLY A 93 0.00 -19.84 23.56
N GLY A 94 0.72 -19.01 22.84
CA GLY A 94 1.38 -17.82 23.35
C GLY A 94 0.95 -16.54 22.67
N VAL A 95 1.79 -15.52 22.81
CA VAL A 95 1.52 -14.19 22.22
C VAL A 95 2.20 -14.07 20.89
N ASP A 96 1.45 -13.69 19.86
CA ASP A 96 1.98 -13.40 18.53
C ASP A 96 2.47 -11.96 18.43
N TYR A 97 3.57 -11.79 17.71
CA TYR A 97 4.16 -10.49 17.41
C TYR A 97 4.39 -10.37 15.91
N LEU A 98 3.83 -9.32 15.30
CA LEU A 98 4.02 -9.00 13.89
C LEU A 98 4.52 -7.57 13.74
N LEU A 99 5.49 -7.35 12.86
CA LEU A 99 5.99 -6.03 12.50
C LEU A 99 6.21 -5.97 10.99
N GLY A 100 5.71 -4.91 10.36
CA GLY A 100 5.87 -4.65 8.95
C GLY A 100 6.33 -3.23 8.67
N ALA A 101 7.03 -3.06 7.56
CA ALA A 101 7.33 -1.76 6.98
C ALA A 101 7.21 -1.82 5.46
N MET A 102 6.54 -0.82 4.87
CA MET A 102 6.36 -0.69 3.44
C MET A 102 6.70 0.72 2.98
N LEU A 103 7.56 0.81 2.00
CA LEU A 103 7.90 2.05 1.31
C LEU A 103 7.30 2.00 -0.10
N GLU A 104 6.48 2.99 -0.43
CA GLU A 104 5.98 3.22 -1.79
C GLU A 104 6.63 4.48 -2.36
N ARG A 105 7.19 4.37 -3.56
CA ARG A 105 7.74 5.49 -4.30
C ARG A 105 6.97 5.67 -5.61
N PRO A 106 6.08 6.67 -5.69
CA PRO A 106 5.38 6.99 -6.93
C PRO A 106 6.33 7.60 -7.97
N ALA A 107 5.88 7.66 -9.20
CA ALA A 107 6.61 8.24 -10.33
C ALA A 107 8.03 7.68 -10.50
N THR A 108 8.21 6.39 -10.26
CA THR A 108 9.47 5.68 -10.48
C THR A 108 9.53 5.25 -11.96
N PHE A 109 10.59 5.64 -12.66
CA PHE A 109 10.80 5.50 -14.12
C PHE A 109 9.88 6.37 -14.96
N ASP A 110 8.58 6.43 -14.68
CA ASP A 110 7.59 7.29 -15.31
C ASP A 110 6.48 7.69 -14.31
N ALA A 111 5.63 8.65 -14.72
CA ALA A 111 4.61 9.24 -13.83
C ALA A 111 3.50 8.26 -13.41
N ASP A 112 3.36 7.14 -14.07
CA ASP A 112 2.29 6.17 -13.87
C ASP A 112 2.78 4.86 -13.20
N THR A 113 4.07 4.78 -12.86
CA THR A 113 4.68 3.61 -12.21
C THR A 113 5.04 3.92 -10.74
N THR A 114 4.65 3.05 -9.84
CA THR A 114 4.98 3.09 -8.41
C THR A 114 5.86 1.89 -8.07
N LEU A 115 7.01 2.14 -7.46
CA LEU A 115 7.86 1.11 -6.86
C LEU A 115 7.42 0.88 -5.41
N THR A 116 7.33 -0.39 -5.02
CA THR A 116 7.05 -0.79 -3.63
C THR A 116 8.22 -1.62 -3.10
N PHE A 117 8.56 -1.40 -1.85
CA PHE A 117 9.50 -2.22 -1.09
C PHE A 117 8.89 -2.52 0.27
N GLY A 118 8.86 -3.79 0.65
CA GLY A 118 8.29 -4.26 1.91
C GLY A 118 9.23 -5.19 2.65
N ILE A 119 9.19 -5.10 3.97
CA ILE A 119 9.77 -6.06 4.90
C ILE A 119 8.75 -6.31 6.00
N ALA A 120 8.58 -7.57 6.36
CA ALA A 120 7.74 -7.97 7.49
C ALA A 120 8.40 -9.13 8.22
N GLY A 121 8.11 -9.28 9.48
CA GLY A 121 8.55 -10.41 10.28
C GLY A 121 7.67 -10.59 11.49
N GLY A 122 7.73 -11.78 12.06
CA GLY A 122 6.92 -12.10 13.21
C GLY A 122 7.34 -13.36 13.94
N ILE A 123 6.76 -13.48 15.11
CA ILE A 123 6.81 -14.65 15.98
C ILE A 123 5.36 -15.06 16.17
N ILE A 124 5.03 -16.29 15.86
CA ILE A 124 3.72 -16.92 16.07
C ILE A 124 3.92 -18.07 17.01
N ASP A 125 3.17 -18.08 18.11
CA ASP A 125 3.20 -19.11 19.15
C ASP A 125 1.79 -19.74 19.23
N ASP A 126 1.57 -20.72 18.35
CA ASP A 126 0.32 -21.46 18.27
C ASP A 126 0.37 -22.72 19.14
N VAL A 127 -0.78 -23.32 19.41
CA VAL A 127 -0.91 -24.57 20.18
C VAL A 127 -0.12 -25.72 19.56
N ASP A 128 -0.06 -25.76 18.26
CA ASP A 128 0.47 -26.87 17.49
C ASP A 128 1.88 -26.60 16.94
N TYR A 129 2.32 -25.32 16.89
CA TYR A 129 3.63 -24.95 16.36
C TYR A 129 4.08 -23.54 16.79
N ASP A 130 5.38 -23.36 16.88
CA ASP A 130 6.03 -22.04 16.95
C ASP A 130 6.61 -21.68 15.59
N MET A 131 6.45 -20.43 15.14
CA MET A 131 7.03 -19.98 13.88
C MET A 131 7.67 -18.60 14.03
N ASN A 132 8.92 -18.50 13.56
CA ASN A 132 9.60 -17.23 13.34
C ASN A 132 9.78 -17.02 11.84
N PHE A 133 9.44 -15.84 11.33
CA PHE A 133 9.59 -15.58 9.90
C PHE A 133 10.06 -14.17 9.59
N ILE A 134 10.67 -14.03 8.41
CA ILE A 134 10.94 -12.76 7.75
C ILE A 134 10.51 -12.86 6.29
N LEU A 135 9.82 -11.82 5.82
CA LEU A 135 9.36 -11.66 4.45
C LEU A 135 9.94 -10.36 3.88
N ILE A 136 10.59 -10.43 2.74
CA ILE A 136 11.07 -9.26 2.01
C ILE A 136 10.39 -9.27 0.65
N SER A 137 9.89 -8.12 0.22
CA SER A 137 9.21 -7.99 -1.05
C SER A 137 9.60 -6.70 -1.78
N THR A 138 9.60 -6.75 -3.10
CA THR A 138 9.70 -5.58 -3.96
C THR A 138 8.83 -5.76 -5.18
N GLY A 139 8.26 -4.68 -5.69
CA GLY A 139 7.35 -4.76 -6.82
C GLY A 139 7.14 -3.42 -7.51
N LEU A 140 6.55 -3.52 -8.69
CA LEU A 140 6.14 -2.38 -9.50
C LEU A 140 4.64 -2.48 -9.76
N ARG A 141 3.95 -1.37 -9.58
CA ARG A 141 2.55 -1.19 -9.98
C ARG A 141 2.51 -0.11 -11.04
N ARG A 142 1.83 -0.37 -12.16
CA ARG A 142 1.69 0.56 -13.27
C ARG A 142 0.24 0.75 -13.67
N VAL A 143 -0.13 2.00 -13.93
CA VAL A 143 -1.40 2.37 -14.55
C VAL A 143 -1.12 2.54 -16.04
N PHE A 144 -1.65 1.65 -16.88
CA PHE A 144 -1.47 1.68 -18.34
C PHE A 144 -2.48 2.60 -19.00
N SER A 145 -3.71 2.64 -18.47
CA SER A 145 -4.80 3.51 -18.92
C SER A 145 -5.79 3.78 -17.80
N SER A 146 -6.84 4.55 -18.08
CA SER A 146 -7.93 4.77 -17.12
C SER A 146 -8.68 3.49 -16.71
N THR A 147 -8.57 2.44 -17.52
CA THR A 147 -9.29 1.17 -17.32
C THR A 147 -8.36 -0.01 -17.07
N LEU A 148 -7.05 0.13 -17.29
CA LEU A 148 -6.10 -0.96 -17.17
C LEU A 148 -4.95 -0.61 -16.23
N SER A 149 -4.72 -1.42 -15.23
CA SER A 149 -3.56 -1.35 -14.36
C SER A 149 -3.01 -2.75 -14.08
N GLY A 150 -1.76 -2.83 -13.66
CA GLY A 150 -1.16 -4.10 -13.31
C GLY A 150 -0.03 -3.92 -12.30
N SER A 151 0.32 -5.02 -11.67
CA SER A 151 1.47 -5.09 -10.77
C SER A 151 2.24 -6.39 -10.95
N ALA A 152 3.53 -6.31 -10.74
CA ALA A 152 4.43 -7.45 -10.67
C ALA A 152 5.32 -7.26 -9.44
N SER A 153 5.50 -8.32 -8.67
CA SER A 153 6.38 -8.27 -7.50
C SER A 153 7.13 -9.59 -7.32
N VAL A 154 8.18 -9.53 -6.53
CA VAL A 154 8.90 -10.69 -6.04
C VAL A 154 8.93 -10.61 -4.52
N SER A 155 8.71 -11.73 -3.85
CA SER A 155 8.83 -11.84 -2.40
C SER A 155 9.60 -13.09 -2.02
N CYS A 156 10.46 -12.94 -1.01
CA CYS A 156 11.24 -14.00 -0.41
C CYS A 156 10.80 -14.17 1.04
N LEU A 157 10.37 -15.37 1.38
CA LEU A 157 10.02 -15.77 2.74
C LEU A 157 11.11 -16.71 3.27
N TYR A 158 11.58 -16.43 4.47
CA TYR A 158 12.32 -17.36 5.30
C TYR A 158 11.54 -17.58 6.59
N ALA A 159 11.27 -18.84 6.93
CA ALA A 159 10.57 -19.20 8.15
C ALA A 159 11.21 -20.42 8.82
N GLN A 160 11.26 -20.41 10.13
CA GLN A 160 11.57 -21.54 10.98
C GLN A 160 10.34 -21.90 11.79
N THR A 161 9.92 -23.15 11.70
CA THR A 161 8.78 -23.69 12.42
C THR A 161 9.25 -24.82 13.31
N THR A 162 8.83 -24.82 14.56
CA THR A 162 9.05 -25.88 15.53
C THR A 162 7.69 -26.48 15.91
N ASP A 163 7.52 -27.77 15.71
CA ASP A 163 6.33 -28.54 16.05
C ASP A 163 6.75 -29.81 16.83
N PRO A 164 5.80 -30.64 17.29
CA PRO A 164 6.13 -31.92 17.95
C PRO A 164 6.97 -32.89 17.13
N GLY A 165 7.03 -32.72 15.81
CA GLY A 165 7.87 -33.50 14.91
C GLY A 165 9.31 -33.00 14.78
N GLY A 166 9.59 -31.81 15.29
CA GLY A 166 10.91 -31.18 15.27
C GLY A 166 10.95 -29.79 14.63
N GLU A 167 12.15 -29.33 14.32
CA GLU A 167 12.37 -28.02 13.70
C GLU A 167 12.48 -28.16 12.17
N THR A 168 11.77 -27.33 11.46
CA THR A 168 11.77 -27.25 10.00
C THR A 168 12.05 -25.83 9.53
N THR A 169 13.00 -25.68 8.61
CA THR A 169 13.27 -24.40 7.95
C THR A 169 12.62 -24.40 6.57
N PHE A 170 11.89 -23.34 6.29
CA PHE A 170 11.16 -23.15 5.05
C PHE A 170 11.64 -21.88 4.33
N GLN A 171 11.87 -22.00 3.03
CA GLN A 171 12.20 -20.88 2.16
C GLN A 171 11.28 -20.89 0.96
N ALA A 172 10.68 -19.74 0.64
CA ALA A 172 9.82 -19.60 -0.52
C ALA A 172 10.14 -18.33 -1.30
N LEU A 173 10.08 -18.46 -2.63
CA LEU A 173 10.09 -17.37 -3.58
C LEU A 173 8.70 -17.31 -4.24
N ALA A 174 8.05 -16.17 -4.17
CA ALA A 174 6.78 -15.94 -4.86
C ALA A 174 6.93 -14.80 -5.87
N LEU A 175 6.23 -14.94 -7.00
CA LEU A 175 6.19 -13.98 -8.11
C LEU A 175 4.74 -13.61 -8.43
N PRO A 176 4.05 -12.88 -7.55
CA PRO A 176 2.68 -12.46 -7.79
C PRO A 176 2.61 -11.47 -8.95
N LEU A 177 1.72 -11.76 -9.89
CA LEU A 177 1.36 -10.91 -11.02
C LEU A 177 -0.13 -10.61 -10.95
N THR A 178 -0.49 -9.34 -11.12
CA THR A 178 -1.89 -8.91 -11.11
C THR A 178 -2.13 -8.01 -12.31
N LEU A 179 -3.22 -8.25 -13.02
CA LEU A 179 -3.74 -7.38 -14.06
C LEU A 179 -5.19 -7.06 -13.72
N ILE A 180 -5.51 -5.78 -13.70
CA ILE A 180 -6.85 -5.28 -13.37
C ILE A 180 -7.39 -4.55 -14.57
N TRP A 181 -8.52 -5.01 -15.08
CA TRP A 181 -9.25 -4.36 -16.15
C TRP A 181 -10.61 -3.90 -15.60
N ASP A 182 -10.72 -2.61 -15.32
CA ASP A 182 -11.91 -2.00 -14.74
C ASP A 182 -12.56 -1.07 -15.78
N THR A 183 -13.71 -1.48 -16.29
CA THR A 183 -14.51 -0.73 -17.26
C THR A 183 -15.81 -0.21 -16.67
N ARG A 184 -15.98 -0.27 -15.34
CA ARG A 184 -17.17 0.22 -14.67
C ARG A 184 -17.35 1.73 -14.85
N ASP A 185 -18.57 2.17 -15.00
CA ASP A 185 -18.96 3.58 -15.05
C ASP A 185 -18.80 4.30 -13.69
N SER A 186 -18.87 3.55 -12.59
CA SER A 186 -18.63 4.02 -11.23
C SER A 186 -18.01 2.92 -10.38
N THR A 187 -17.01 3.26 -9.57
CA THR A 187 -16.36 2.31 -8.65
C THR A 187 -17.21 1.96 -7.42
N THR A 188 -18.12 2.88 -7.03
CA THR A 188 -18.98 2.74 -5.84
C THR A 188 -20.39 2.27 -6.16
N ASN A 189 -20.90 2.60 -7.33
CA ASN A 189 -22.26 2.21 -7.76
C ASN A 189 -22.24 1.95 -9.27
N ALA A 190 -21.65 0.84 -9.65
CA ALA A 190 -21.55 0.44 -11.06
C ALA A 190 -22.92 0.04 -11.61
N THR A 191 -23.38 0.72 -12.64
CA THR A 191 -24.62 0.40 -13.36
C THR A 191 -24.36 -0.26 -14.73
N LYS A 192 -23.14 -0.13 -15.23
CA LYS A 192 -22.70 -0.69 -16.51
C LYS A 192 -21.26 -1.19 -16.42
N ASN A 193 -20.92 -2.16 -17.29
CA ASN A 193 -19.59 -2.73 -17.46
C ASN A 193 -19.12 -3.60 -16.29
N GLY A 194 -17.89 -4.07 -16.35
CA GLY A 194 -17.34 -5.08 -15.44
C GLY A 194 -15.95 -4.74 -14.90
N TYR A 195 -15.55 -5.58 -13.99
CA TYR A 195 -14.23 -5.58 -13.35
C TYR A 195 -13.65 -7.00 -13.41
N VAL A 196 -12.40 -7.14 -13.84
CA VAL A 196 -11.65 -8.41 -13.90
C VAL A 196 -10.25 -8.20 -13.35
#